data_575421ff0343cc71f54f389d535e8387
#
_entry.id   575421ff0343cc71f54f389d535e8387
#
_cell.length_a   1.000
_cell.length_b   1.000
_cell.length_c   1.000
_cell.angle_alpha   90.00
_cell.angle_beta   90.00
_cell.angle_gamma   90.00
#
_symmetry.space_group_name_H-M   'P 1'
#
loop_
_entity.id
_entity.type
_entity.pdbx_description
1 polymer ?
#
loop_
_entity_poly.entity_id
_entity_poly.type
_entity_poly.pdbx_seq_one_letter_code
_entity_poly.pdbx_strand_id
1 'polypeptide(L)'
;MWERYGEAMKSVLEAYRRGFGQRVMLHDNGLIWAAADGEALTWMNTKVDGKPVAQRAGYAVEIQALWYNAVSYTLALARKMKDKEFVERWADMPAKTKESFISKFWLDAGYLADYVNDYETNDFRRSNMLVACGLDYTMLNEEQTMDVMSVVRQHLITPRGVRSLSPRNPFYEPSYAEDQRSQDLASRNGSIWVWPLMMYVKVGFAIAGERFLADAEDILAAFNDEIQTSCIGSISECFEGDPPFRAKGCLSQATSVGGLLHISSQIDEWKKKAAKKCKAEEATEEPVKAKRSCVRKKK
;
A
#
# COMPACT_ATOMS: atom_id res chain seq x y z
N MET A 1 -7.44 -16.82 -16.00
CA MET A 1 -6.33 -15.87 -15.72
C MET A 1 -5.06 -16.31 -16.42
N TRP A 2 -4.46 -17.49 -16.11
CA TRP A 2 -3.20 -17.95 -16.69
C TRP A 2 -3.23 -18.12 -18.22
N GLU A 3 -4.25 -18.81 -18.76
CA GLU A 3 -4.43 -18.97 -20.20
C GLU A 3 -4.49 -17.66 -20.99
N ARG A 4 -5.03 -16.60 -20.36
CA ARG A 4 -5.17 -15.29 -21.01
C ARG A 4 -3.98 -14.38 -20.79
N TYR A 5 -3.34 -14.44 -19.61
CA TYR A 5 -2.35 -13.43 -19.19
C TYR A 5 -1.00 -14.02 -18.77
N GLY A 6 -0.85 -15.35 -18.69
CA GLY A 6 0.37 -16.00 -18.21
C GLY A 6 1.61 -15.59 -18.99
N GLU A 7 1.54 -15.58 -20.32
CA GLU A 7 2.65 -15.15 -21.17
C GLU A 7 3.01 -13.68 -20.99
N ALA A 8 2.01 -12.81 -20.82
CA ALA A 8 2.24 -11.40 -20.55
C ALA A 8 2.93 -11.19 -19.17
N MET A 9 2.48 -11.91 -18.14
CA MET A 9 3.12 -11.85 -16.80
C MET A 9 4.59 -12.32 -16.88
N LYS A 10 4.86 -13.45 -17.52
CA LYS A 10 6.21 -13.97 -17.72
C LYS A 10 7.07 -12.96 -18.50
N SER A 11 6.53 -12.41 -19.58
CA SER A 11 7.23 -11.43 -20.42
C SER A 11 7.61 -10.16 -19.64
N VAL A 12 6.74 -9.65 -18.76
CA VAL A 12 7.03 -8.51 -17.89
C VAL A 12 8.20 -8.81 -16.96
N LEU A 13 8.18 -9.96 -16.25
CA LEU A 13 9.27 -10.33 -15.35
C LEU A 13 10.60 -10.52 -16.08
N GLU A 14 10.58 -11.15 -17.26
CA GLU A 14 11.78 -11.32 -18.09
C GLU A 14 12.30 -9.97 -18.63
N ALA A 15 11.42 -9.01 -18.90
CA ALA A 15 11.84 -7.67 -19.31
C ALA A 15 12.60 -6.96 -18.17
N TYR A 16 12.10 -7.02 -16.93
CA TYR A 16 12.82 -6.49 -15.76
C TYR A 16 14.15 -7.22 -15.53
N ARG A 17 14.19 -8.54 -15.71
CA ARG A 17 15.44 -9.34 -15.60
C ARG A 17 16.50 -8.93 -16.62
N ARG A 18 16.10 -8.61 -17.84
CA ARG A 18 17.01 -8.10 -18.88
C ARG A 18 17.42 -6.65 -18.65
N GLY A 19 16.61 -5.91 -17.90
CA GLY A 19 16.79 -4.48 -17.67
C GLY A 19 16.31 -3.59 -18.82
N PHE A 20 16.25 -2.30 -18.55
CA PHE A 20 15.91 -1.26 -19.53
C PHE A 20 17.09 -0.31 -19.68
N GLY A 21 18.12 -0.78 -20.35
CA GLY A 21 19.43 -0.13 -20.42
C GLY A 21 20.07 -0.03 -19.02
N GLN A 22 20.77 1.08 -18.76
CA GLN A 22 21.37 1.34 -17.44
C GLN A 22 20.40 2.02 -16.46
N ARG A 23 19.17 2.31 -16.89
CA ARG A 23 18.19 3.09 -16.09
C ARG A 23 17.43 2.23 -15.09
N VAL A 24 17.08 1.01 -15.46
CA VAL A 24 16.37 0.05 -14.60
C VAL A 24 17.00 -1.31 -14.76
N MET A 25 17.44 -1.92 -13.67
CA MET A 25 18.15 -3.20 -13.68
C MET A 25 17.72 -4.07 -12.51
N LEU A 26 17.58 -5.36 -12.74
CA LEU A 26 17.55 -6.34 -11.67
C LEU A 26 18.98 -6.70 -11.28
N HIS A 27 19.36 -6.40 -10.04
CA HIS A 27 20.70 -6.73 -9.54
C HIS A 27 20.79 -8.16 -8.98
N ASP A 28 21.99 -8.64 -8.78
CA ASP A 28 22.27 -10.01 -8.29
C ASP A 28 21.69 -10.27 -6.89
N ASN A 29 21.41 -9.22 -6.10
CA ASN A 29 20.73 -9.32 -4.82
C ASN A 29 19.20 -9.51 -4.93
N GLY A 30 18.66 -9.59 -6.15
CA GLY A 30 17.22 -9.78 -6.41
C GLY A 30 16.38 -8.52 -6.30
N LEU A 31 16.99 -7.33 -6.14
CA LEU A 31 16.30 -6.05 -6.06
C LEU A 31 16.37 -5.29 -7.39
N ILE A 32 15.33 -4.50 -7.67
CA ILE A 32 15.27 -3.62 -8.84
C ILE A 32 15.93 -2.29 -8.51
N TRP A 33 17.04 -2.01 -9.18
CA TRP A 33 17.68 -0.71 -9.22
C TRP A 33 17.02 0.18 -10.27
N ALA A 34 16.73 1.44 -9.93
CA ALA A 34 16.23 2.43 -10.87
C ALA A 34 16.90 3.78 -10.62
N ALA A 35 17.67 4.27 -11.60
CA ALA A 35 18.33 5.56 -11.56
C ALA A 35 18.53 6.14 -12.95
N ALA A 36 18.33 7.44 -13.11
CA ALA A 36 18.71 8.21 -14.28
C ALA A 36 18.93 9.68 -13.88
N ASP A 37 19.91 10.31 -14.48
CA ASP A 37 20.26 11.70 -14.18
C ASP A 37 19.06 12.64 -14.47
N GLY A 38 18.71 13.43 -13.46
CA GLY A 38 17.61 14.40 -13.55
C GLY A 38 16.23 13.77 -13.71
N GLU A 39 16.05 12.46 -13.50
CA GLU A 39 14.77 11.78 -13.61
C GLU A 39 14.36 11.09 -12.31
N ALA A 40 13.05 11.05 -12.08
CA ALA A 40 12.42 10.24 -11.06
C ALA A 40 11.70 9.07 -11.73
N LEU A 41 12.11 7.86 -11.41
CA LEU A 41 11.62 6.62 -12.03
C LEU A 41 10.60 5.89 -11.14
N THR A 42 9.90 6.64 -10.28
CA THR A 42 8.80 6.14 -9.43
C THR A 42 7.57 7.02 -9.61
N TRP A 43 6.47 6.72 -8.90
CA TRP A 43 5.28 7.56 -8.90
C TRP A 43 5.53 8.98 -8.38
N MET A 44 6.59 9.17 -7.58
CA MET A 44 7.04 10.48 -7.07
C MET A 44 7.89 11.22 -8.11
N ASN A 45 7.31 11.50 -9.28
CA ASN A 45 8.00 11.96 -10.49
C ASN A 45 7.91 13.45 -10.78
N THR A 46 7.41 14.25 -9.84
CA THR A 46 7.31 15.71 -9.98
C THR A 46 8.69 16.35 -10.03
N LYS A 47 8.86 17.34 -10.89
CA LYS A 47 10.11 18.09 -11.06
C LYS A 47 9.89 19.57 -10.83
N VAL A 48 10.87 20.22 -10.20
CA VAL A 48 10.99 21.68 -10.07
C VAL A 48 12.31 22.10 -10.70
N ASP A 49 12.28 23.09 -11.58
CA ASP A 49 13.46 23.56 -12.33
C ASP A 49 14.22 22.41 -13.03
N GLY A 50 13.47 21.43 -13.57
CA GLY A 50 14.03 20.26 -14.25
C GLY A 50 14.62 19.17 -13.33
N LYS A 51 14.61 19.37 -12.01
CA LYS A 51 15.13 18.41 -11.02
C LYS A 51 13.99 17.70 -10.29
N PRO A 52 14.09 16.40 -10.02
CA PRO A 52 13.12 15.68 -9.20
C PRO A 52 12.97 16.29 -7.81
N VAL A 53 11.74 16.51 -7.36
CA VAL A 53 11.43 16.95 -5.98
C VAL A 53 11.81 15.89 -4.96
N ALA A 54 11.52 14.64 -5.30
CA ALA A 54 11.89 13.46 -4.54
C ALA A 54 12.85 12.61 -5.38
N GLN A 55 14.13 12.94 -5.35
CA GLN A 55 15.15 12.13 -6.03
C GLN A 55 15.35 10.84 -5.24
N ARG A 56 14.93 9.72 -5.83
CA ARG A 56 14.93 8.40 -5.22
C ARG A 56 15.68 7.42 -6.11
N ALA A 57 16.91 7.81 -6.50
CA ALA A 57 17.78 7.00 -7.32
C ALA A 57 18.32 5.80 -6.51
N GLY A 58 18.14 4.61 -7.03
CA GLY A 58 18.53 3.36 -6.38
C GLY A 58 17.38 2.38 -6.20
N TYR A 59 17.33 1.72 -5.06
CA TYR A 59 16.26 0.80 -4.70
C TYR A 59 15.15 1.56 -3.97
N ALA A 60 14.03 1.83 -4.59
CA ALA A 60 12.87 2.46 -3.94
C ALA A 60 11.98 1.39 -3.30
N VAL A 61 11.50 1.64 -2.06
CA VAL A 61 10.83 0.66 -1.21
C VAL A 61 9.58 0.04 -1.84
N GLU A 62 8.71 0.87 -2.43
CA GLU A 62 7.49 0.40 -3.08
C GLU A 62 7.76 -0.39 -4.37
N ILE A 63 8.85 -0.07 -5.07
CA ILE A 63 9.25 -0.80 -6.28
C ILE A 63 9.67 -2.23 -5.90
N GLN A 64 10.42 -2.40 -4.82
CA GLN A 64 10.79 -3.73 -4.34
C GLN A 64 9.56 -4.54 -3.90
N ALA A 65 8.62 -3.89 -3.21
CA ALA A 65 7.38 -4.52 -2.79
C ALA A 65 6.54 -4.99 -3.99
N LEU A 66 6.36 -4.14 -4.99
CA LEU A 66 5.65 -4.47 -6.23
C LEU A 66 6.36 -5.61 -7.00
N TRP A 67 7.68 -5.54 -7.09
CA TRP A 67 8.50 -6.60 -7.71
C TRP A 67 8.33 -7.95 -7.02
N TYR A 68 8.50 -7.97 -5.70
CA TYR A 68 8.31 -9.18 -4.90
C TYR A 68 6.92 -9.78 -5.07
N ASN A 69 5.89 -8.93 -5.00
CA ASN A 69 4.50 -9.36 -5.19
C ASN A 69 4.28 -9.92 -6.61
N ALA A 70 4.79 -9.27 -7.65
CA ALA A 70 4.65 -9.71 -9.03
C ALA A 70 5.30 -11.08 -9.27
N VAL A 71 6.52 -11.27 -8.79
CA VAL A 71 7.24 -12.56 -8.90
C VAL A 71 6.50 -13.65 -8.11
N SER A 72 6.14 -13.38 -6.85
CA SER A 72 5.49 -14.35 -5.97
C SER A 72 4.11 -14.78 -6.51
N TYR A 73 3.31 -13.83 -6.97
CA TYR A 73 2.00 -14.08 -7.57
C TYR A 73 2.13 -14.93 -8.86
N THR A 74 3.04 -14.55 -9.75
CA THR A 74 3.25 -15.28 -11.00
C THR A 74 3.75 -16.72 -10.75
N LEU A 75 4.67 -16.89 -9.79
CA LEU A 75 5.11 -18.22 -9.35
C LEU A 75 3.99 -19.07 -8.77
N ALA A 76 3.12 -18.49 -7.94
CA ALA A 76 1.98 -19.20 -7.37
C ALA A 76 1.04 -19.73 -8.47
N LEU A 77 0.76 -18.89 -9.48
CA LEU A 77 -0.03 -19.30 -10.64
C LEU A 77 0.69 -20.36 -11.49
N ALA A 78 1.97 -20.17 -11.79
CA ALA A 78 2.77 -21.12 -12.58
C ALA A 78 2.83 -22.50 -11.91
N ARG A 79 3.01 -22.58 -10.59
CA ARG A 79 2.95 -23.82 -9.80
C ARG A 79 1.59 -24.51 -9.94
N LYS A 80 0.50 -23.74 -9.81
CA LYS A 80 -0.87 -24.23 -9.96
C LYS A 80 -1.13 -24.79 -11.37
N MET A 81 -0.56 -24.15 -12.38
CA MET A 81 -0.70 -24.53 -13.80
C MET A 81 0.39 -25.49 -14.27
N LYS A 82 1.30 -25.90 -13.39
CA LYS A 82 2.37 -26.88 -13.65
C LYS A 82 3.36 -26.43 -14.74
N ASP A 83 3.61 -25.11 -14.87
CA ASP A 83 4.67 -24.54 -15.72
C ASP A 83 6.03 -24.74 -15.05
N LYS A 84 6.61 -25.93 -15.25
CA LYS A 84 7.84 -26.35 -14.57
C LYS A 84 9.04 -25.48 -14.96
N GLU A 85 9.17 -25.12 -16.23
CA GLU A 85 10.29 -24.33 -16.72
C GLU A 85 10.32 -22.95 -16.05
N PHE A 86 9.20 -22.26 -15.99
CA PHE A 86 9.10 -20.97 -15.31
C PHE A 86 9.37 -21.11 -13.80
N VAL A 87 8.79 -22.11 -13.15
CA VAL A 87 8.98 -22.34 -11.72
C VAL A 87 10.45 -22.60 -11.40
N GLU A 88 11.14 -23.46 -12.12
CA GLU A 88 12.55 -23.78 -11.92
C GLU A 88 13.44 -22.52 -12.05
N ARG A 89 13.19 -21.70 -13.05
CA ARG A 89 13.92 -20.47 -13.31
C ARG A 89 13.75 -19.37 -12.24
N TRP A 90 12.57 -19.28 -11.63
CA TRP A 90 12.21 -18.19 -10.76
C TRP A 90 12.04 -18.56 -9.28
N ALA A 91 12.20 -19.86 -8.93
CA ALA A 91 11.88 -20.38 -7.60
C ALA A 91 12.61 -19.66 -6.45
N ASP A 92 13.86 -19.27 -6.64
CA ASP A 92 14.72 -18.70 -5.61
C ASP A 92 14.59 -17.17 -5.49
N MET A 93 14.00 -16.52 -6.52
CA MET A 93 13.90 -15.06 -6.55
C MET A 93 13.18 -14.45 -5.35
N PRO A 94 12.01 -14.97 -4.90
CA PRO A 94 11.34 -14.40 -3.73
C PRO A 94 12.18 -14.44 -2.46
N ALA A 95 12.86 -15.55 -2.18
CA ALA A 95 13.70 -15.68 -1.00
C ALA A 95 14.86 -14.67 -1.02
N LYS A 96 15.56 -14.59 -2.15
CA LYS A 96 16.66 -13.65 -2.38
C LYS A 96 16.21 -12.19 -2.25
N THR A 97 15.09 -11.83 -2.88
CA THR A 97 14.53 -10.47 -2.81
C THR A 97 14.17 -10.12 -1.36
N LYS A 98 13.50 -11.02 -0.64
CA LYS A 98 13.09 -10.80 0.76
C LYS A 98 14.29 -10.60 1.68
N GLU A 99 15.30 -11.46 1.60
CA GLU A 99 16.52 -11.37 2.41
C GLU A 99 17.21 -10.02 2.20
N SER A 100 17.45 -9.65 0.95
CA SER A 100 18.10 -8.40 0.58
C SER A 100 17.26 -7.17 0.97
N PHE A 101 15.92 -7.26 0.84
CA PHE A 101 15.01 -6.19 1.22
C PHE A 101 15.07 -5.93 2.73
N ILE A 102 14.91 -6.95 3.55
CA ILE A 102 14.94 -6.79 5.01
C ILE A 102 16.31 -6.25 5.45
N SER A 103 17.40 -6.81 4.95
CA SER A 103 18.75 -6.37 5.30
C SER A 103 19.05 -4.91 4.95
N LYS A 104 18.47 -4.39 3.85
CA LYS A 104 18.77 -3.04 3.38
C LYS A 104 17.77 -1.98 3.86
N PHE A 105 16.50 -2.34 4.00
CA PHE A 105 15.42 -1.36 4.22
C PHE A 105 14.95 -1.29 5.66
N TRP A 106 15.12 -2.35 6.45
CA TRP A 106 14.65 -2.34 7.83
C TRP A 106 15.58 -1.47 8.70
N LEU A 107 15.00 -0.43 9.31
CA LEU A 107 15.72 0.49 10.19
C LEU A 107 15.56 0.09 11.65
N ASP A 108 16.57 0.33 12.47
CA ASP A 108 16.52 0.10 13.93
C ASP A 108 15.37 0.86 14.62
N ALA A 109 14.89 1.91 13.98
CA ALA A 109 13.74 2.70 14.44
C ALA A 109 12.37 2.03 14.17
N GLY A 110 12.33 0.78 13.67
CA GLY A 110 11.11 -0.01 13.50
C GLY A 110 10.25 0.39 12.29
N TYR A 111 10.86 0.82 11.19
CA TYR A 111 10.16 1.08 9.93
C TYR A 111 11.10 0.92 8.73
N LEU A 112 10.57 1.12 7.51
CA LEU A 112 11.32 0.92 6.28
C LEU A 112 11.93 2.24 5.77
N ALA A 113 13.19 2.18 5.33
CA ALA A 113 13.81 3.23 4.54
C ALA A 113 12.97 3.52 3.27
N ASP A 114 12.90 4.78 2.83
CA ASP A 114 12.16 5.17 1.63
C ASP A 114 12.87 4.70 0.35
N TYR A 115 14.18 4.85 0.31
CA TYR A 115 15.04 4.25 -0.72
C TYR A 115 16.45 4.01 -0.17
N VAL A 116 17.18 3.15 -0.86
CA VAL A 116 18.56 2.81 -0.52
C VAL A 116 19.40 2.83 -1.79
N ASN A 117 20.60 3.37 -1.72
CA ASN A 117 21.62 3.29 -2.77
C ASN A 117 23.01 3.06 -2.17
N ASP A 118 24.06 3.18 -2.98
CA ASP A 118 25.44 2.92 -2.55
C ASP A 118 26.00 3.98 -1.58
N TYR A 119 25.32 5.12 -1.45
CA TYR A 119 25.79 6.28 -0.69
C TYR A 119 24.91 6.58 0.53
N GLU A 120 23.63 6.21 0.50
CA GLU A 120 22.70 6.56 1.56
C GLU A 120 21.60 5.51 1.75
N THR A 121 21.11 5.43 2.99
CA THR A 121 19.86 4.82 3.37
C THR A 121 18.94 5.94 3.82
N ASN A 122 17.91 6.26 3.02
CA ASN A 122 17.02 7.37 3.29
C ASN A 122 15.93 6.98 4.30
N ASP A 123 15.95 7.60 5.47
CA ASP A 123 15.07 7.32 6.59
C ASP A 123 13.79 8.17 6.62
N PHE A 124 13.43 8.83 5.53
CA PHE A 124 12.25 9.68 5.46
C PHE A 124 10.96 8.85 5.64
N ARG A 125 10.11 9.27 6.58
CA ARG A 125 8.81 8.64 6.78
C ARG A 125 7.85 9.10 5.69
N ARG A 126 7.65 8.24 4.69
CA ARG A 126 6.77 8.46 3.53
C ARG A 126 5.71 7.38 3.44
N SER A 127 4.60 7.69 2.77
CA SER A 127 3.50 6.74 2.52
C SER A 127 3.92 5.48 1.75
N ASN A 128 5.08 5.51 1.07
CA ASN A 128 5.57 4.42 0.23
C ASN A 128 5.74 3.08 0.98
N MET A 129 6.06 3.12 2.28
CA MET A 129 6.19 1.92 3.11
C MET A 129 4.87 1.14 3.23
N LEU A 130 3.71 1.79 3.06
CA LEU A 130 2.41 1.10 3.07
C LEU A 130 2.26 0.11 1.93
N VAL A 131 2.89 0.36 0.78
CA VAL A 131 2.86 -0.57 -0.35
C VAL A 131 3.52 -1.89 0.03
N ALA A 132 4.62 -1.85 0.81
CA ALA A 132 5.29 -3.06 1.29
C ALA A 132 4.42 -3.89 2.26
N CYS A 133 3.51 -3.25 3.00
CA CYS A 133 2.61 -3.92 3.93
C CYS A 133 1.32 -4.42 3.28
N GLY A 134 0.76 -3.66 2.33
CA GLY A 134 -0.61 -3.82 1.83
C GLY A 134 -0.78 -4.72 0.61
N LEU A 135 0.28 -5.23 0.00
CA LEU A 135 0.20 -6.17 -1.12
C LEU A 135 -0.14 -7.59 -0.63
N ASP A 136 -0.60 -8.46 -1.54
CA ASP A 136 -0.99 -9.85 -1.19
C ASP A 136 0.21 -10.70 -0.77
N TYR A 137 1.37 -10.41 -1.36
CA TYR A 137 2.64 -11.02 -0.97
C TYR A 137 3.52 -9.94 -0.36
N THR A 138 3.72 -9.99 0.95
CA THR A 138 4.62 -9.08 1.68
C THR A 138 5.91 -9.77 2.09
N MET A 139 6.98 -8.99 2.17
CA MET A 139 8.28 -9.43 2.69
C MET A 139 8.37 -9.29 4.22
N LEU A 140 7.49 -8.50 4.83
CA LEU A 140 7.48 -8.24 6.27
C LEU A 140 6.81 -9.39 7.04
N ASN A 141 7.25 -9.62 8.26
CA ASN A 141 6.51 -10.42 9.22
C ASN A 141 5.42 -9.59 9.93
N GLU A 142 4.64 -10.20 10.80
CA GLU A 142 3.52 -9.55 11.50
C GLU A 142 4.00 -8.42 12.42
N GLU A 143 5.07 -8.62 13.19
CA GLU A 143 5.67 -7.63 14.08
C GLU A 143 6.17 -6.41 13.28
N GLN A 144 6.96 -6.63 12.25
CA GLN A 144 7.43 -5.57 11.35
C GLN A 144 6.28 -4.80 10.71
N THR A 145 5.21 -5.50 10.32
CA THR A 145 4.02 -4.86 9.74
C THR A 145 3.32 -3.98 10.77
N MET A 146 3.17 -4.43 12.02
CA MET A 146 2.59 -3.63 13.11
C MET A 146 3.44 -2.39 13.42
N ASP A 147 4.75 -2.51 13.44
CA ASP A 147 5.67 -1.40 13.68
C ASP A 147 5.55 -0.33 12.59
N VAL A 148 5.56 -0.74 11.31
CA VAL A 148 5.34 0.18 10.19
C VAL A 148 3.98 0.87 10.30
N MET A 149 2.91 0.12 10.62
CA MET A 149 1.57 0.70 10.79
C MET A 149 1.49 1.69 11.94
N SER A 150 2.22 1.45 13.03
CA SER A 150 2.34 2.39 14.16
C SER A 150 2.98 3.71 13.71
N VAL A 151 4.09 3.65 12.97
CA VAL A 151 4.77 4.83 12.42
C VAL A 151 3.88 5.58 11.42
N VAL A 152 3.19 4.87 10.53
CA VAL A 152 2.25 5.47 9.57
C VAL A 152 1.11 6.18 10.29
N ARG A 153 0.49 5.53 11.27
CA ARG A 153 -0.59 6.11 12.08
C ARG A 153 -0.13 7.38 12.81
N GLN A 154 1.05 7.36 13.40
CA GLN A 154 1.57 8.48 14.19
C GLN A 154 1.99 9.67 13.33
N HIS A 155 2.49 9.46 12.13
CA HIS A 155 3.17 10.49 11.35
C HIS A 155 2.48 10.89 10.05
N LEU A 156 1.67 10.01 9.45
CA LEU A 156 1.22 10.18 8.07
C LEU A 156 -0.32 10.19 7.93
N ILE A 157 -1.06 9.47 8.77
CA ILE A 157 -2.54 9.39 8.65
C ILE A 157 -3.17 10.73 9.03
N THR A 158 -4.16 11.10 8.24
CA THR A 158 -5.03 12.27 8.42
C THR A 158 -6.48 11.90 8.10
N PRO A 159 -7.46 12.75 8.43
CA PRO A 159 -8.85 12.51 8.04
C PRO A 159 -9.08 12.46 6.51
N ARG A 160 -8.16 13.01 5.71
CA ARG A 160 -8.28 13.10 4.24
C ARG A 160 -7.37 12.13 3.49
N GLY A 161 -6.61 11.30 4.18
CA GLY A 161 -5.69 10.36 3.52
C GLY A 161 -4.35 10.24 4.21
N VAL A 162 -3.33 9.95 3.42
CA VAL A 162 -1.98 9.69 3.91
C VAL A 162 -1.02 10.76 3.38
N ARG A 163 -0.30 11.44 4.27
CA ARG A 163 0.73 12.40 3.87
C ARG A 163 1.84 11.73 3.08
N SER A 164 2.33 12.43 2.06
CA SER A 164 3.47 11.97 1.25
C SER A 164 4.81 12.05 1.99
N LEU A 165 4.88 12.90 3.03
CA LEU A 165 6.04 13.05 3.91
C LEU A 165 5.58 13.44 5.32
N SER A 166 6.30 12.96 6.34
CA SER A 166 6.03 13.28 7.75
C SER A 166 6.23 14.79 8.03
N PRO A 167 5.34 15.42 8.83
CA PRO A 167 5.52 16.82 9.28
C PRO A 167 6.79 17.06 10.10
N ARG A 168 7.43 16.02 10.60
CA ARG A 168 8.70 16.12 11.34
C ARG A 168 9.93 16.19 10.44
N ASN A 169 9.74 16.01 9.13
CA ASN A 169 10.84 16.11 8.17
C ASN A 169 11.12 17.59 7.83
N PRO A 170 12.39 18.05 7.78
CA PRO A 170 12.72 19.44 7.46
C PRO A 170 12.31 19.88 6.04
N PHE A 171 12.06 18.94 5.13
CA PHE A 171 11.56 19.23 3.78
C PHE A 171 10.03 19.17 3.68
N TYR A 172 9.32 19.09 4.82
CA TYR A 172 7.86 19.05 4.82
C TYR A 172 7.26 20.35 4.30
N GLU A 173 6.45 20.23 3.25
CA GLU A 173 5.76 21.35 2.60
C GLU A 173 4.24 21.04 2.56
N PRO A 174 3.47 21.55 3.57
CA PRO A 174 2.06 21.25 3.68
C PRO A 174 1.19 22.05 2.71
N SER A 175 1.68 23.20 2.25
CA SER A 175 0.89 24.20 1.54
C SER A 175 0.94 23.96 0.03
N TYR A 176 -0.22 23.66 -0.54
CA TYR A 176 -0.40 23.58 -1.98
C TYR A 176 -0.86 24.95 -2.49
N ALA A 177 0.10 25.89 -2.59
CA ALA A 177 -0.16 27.28 -2.94
C ALA A 177 -0.65 27.44 -4.41
N GLU A 178 -0.88 28.69 -4.85
CA GLU A 178 -1.39 28.96 -6.20
C GLU A 178 -0.33 28.82 -7.29
N ASP A 179 0.95 29.01 -6.96
CA ASP A 179 2.03 28.88 -7.93
C ASP A 179 2.47 27.45 -8.16
N GLN A 180 2.83 27.12 -9.41
CA GLN A 180 3.18 25.77 -9.85
C GLN A 180 4.35 25.19 -9.08
N ARG A 181 5.36 26.00 -8.71
CA ARG A 181 6.52 25.53 -7.98
C ARG A 181 6.16 25.02 -6.59
N SER A 182 5.35 25.78 -5.84
CA SER A 182 4.86 25.38 -4.52
C SER A 182 3.99 24.12 -4.60
N GLN A 183 3.12 24.02 -5.63
CA GLN A 183 2.31 22.82 -5.88
C GLN A 183 3.19 21.60 -6.11
N ASP A 184 4.21 21.72 -6.95
CA ASP A 184 5.12 20.63 -7.28
C ASP A 184 5.93 20.17 -6.06
N LEU A 185 6.42 21.10 -5.23
CA LEU A 185 7.11 20.79 -3.98
C LEU A 185 6.19 20.08 -2.99
N ALA A 186 5.01 20.65 -2.72
CA ALA A 186 4.05 20.10 -1.77
C ALA A 186 3.55 18.71 -2.20
N SER A 187 3.34 18.48 -3.49
CA SER A 187 2.78 17.23 -4.02
C SER A 187 3.53 15.98 -3.54
N ARG A 188 4.86 16.09 -3.35
CA ARG A 188 5.73 14.96 -2.92
C ARG A 188 6.27 15.11 -1.50
N ASN A 189 6.17 16.30 -0.90
CA ASN A 189 6.76 16.58 0.41
C ASN A 189 5.75 17.00 1.48
N GLY A 190 4.46 16.76 1.31
CA GLY A 190 3.50 17.12 2.35
C GLY A 190 2.04 16.82 1.99
N SER A 191 1.66 16.99 0.72
CA SER A 191 0.28 16.73 0.28
C SER A 191 -0.21 15.34 0.70
N ILE A 192 -1.49 15.29 1.01
CA ILE A 192 -2.20 14.10 1.42
C ILE A 192 -2.78 13.42 0.17
N TRP A 193 -2.55 12.13 0.05
CA TRP A 193 -3.06 11.28 -1.03
C TRP A 193 -4.07 10.29 -0.49
N VAL A 194 -5.17 10.08 -1.23
CA VAL A 194 -6.26 9.18 -0.81
C VAL A 194 -5.92 7.72 -1.07
N TRP A 195 -5.33 7.42 -2.22
CA TRP A 195 -5.09 6.03 -2.65
C TRP A 195 -4.31 5.15 -1.66
N PRO A 196 -3.34 5.65 -0.85
CA PRO A 196 -2.65 4.78 0.09
C PRO A 196 -3.52 4.29 1.24
N LEU A 197 -4.66 4.97 1.51
CA LEU A 197 -5.61 4.52 2.55
C LEU A 197 -6.12 3.11 2.29
N MET A 198 -6.29 2.68 1.02
CA MET A 198 -6.74 1.33 0.73
C MET A 198 -5.78 0.26 1.25
N MET A 199 -4.46 0.55 1.23
CA MET A 199 -3.44 -0.33 1.81
C MET A 199 -3.50 -0.30 3.34
N TYR A 200 -3.62 0.90 3.93
CA TYR A 200 -3.75 1.07 5.38
C TYR A 200 -4.96 0.29 5.93
N VAL A 201 -6.12 0.41 5.30
CA VAL A 201 -7.34 -0.31 5.72
C VAL A 201 -7.18 -1.82 5.55
N LYS A 202 -6.62 -2.28 4.44
CA LYS A 202 -6.35 -3.70 4.21
C LYS A 202 -5.47 -4.31 5.30
N VAL A 203 -4.39 -3.62 5.67
CA VAL A 203 -3.48 -4.06 6.73
C VAL A 203 -4.16 -3.98 8.10
N GLY A 204 -4.93 -2.94 8.38
CA GLY A 204 -5.73 -2.82 9.59
C GLY A 204 -6.66 -4.01 9.80
N PHE A 205 -7.36 -4.43 8.76
CA PHE A 205 -8.18 -5.65 8.80
C PHE A 205 -7.34 -6.92 8.94
N ALA A 206 -6.17 -7.01 8.35
CA ALA A 206 -5.29 -8.18 8.49
C ALA A 206 -4.79 -8.35 9.94
N ILE A 207 -4.47 -7.25 10.63
CA ILE A 207 -3.98 -7.24 12.00
C ILE A 207 -5.11 -7.41 13.02
N ALA A 208 -6.18 -6.62 12.90
CA ALA A 208 -7.22 -6.50 13.93
C ALA A 208 -8.55 -7.21 13.59
N GLY A 209 -8.69 -7.70 12.35
CA GLY A 209 -9.91 -8.37 11.89
C GLY A 209 -11.13 -7.48 12.03
N GLU A 210 -12.23 -8.06 12.51
CA GLU A 210 -13.51 -7.36 12.72
C GLU A 210 -13.41 -6.13 13.64
N ARG A 211 -12.45 -6.11 14.56
CA ARG A 211 -12.24 -4.97 15.47
C ARG A 211 -11.85 -3.67 14.75
N PHE A 212 -11.33 -3.78 13.54
CA PHE A 212 -10.97 -2.62 12.72
C PHE A 212 -12.16 -2.05 11.91
N LEU A 213 -13.33 -2.66 11.97
CA LEU A 213 -14.48 -2.29 11.16
C LEU A 213 -14.93 -0.85 11.40
N ALA A 214 -15.04 -0.44 12.67
CA ALA A 214 -15.45 0.92 13.04
C ALA A 214 -14.43 1.96 12.53
N ASP A 215 -13.14 1.72 12.71
CA ASP A 215 -12.08 2.60 12.20
C ASP A 215 -12.15 2.75 10.66
N ALA A 216 -12.42 1.65 9.95
CA ALA A 216 -12.53 1.66 8.49
C ALA A 216 -13.78 2.44 8.02
N GLU A 217 -14.91 2.31 8.73
CA GLU A 217 -16.14 3.09 8.47
C GLU A 217 -15.93 4.58 8.73
N ASP A 218 -15.24 4.94 9.80
CA ASP A 218 -14.90 6.33 10.12
C ASP A 218 -13.98 6.95 9.06
N ILE A 219 -12.99 6.19 8.57
CA ILE A 219 -12.14 6.61 7.46
C ILE A 219 -12.96 6.91 6.20
N LEU A 220 -13.92 6.05 5.86
CA LEU A 220 -14.76 6.26 4.68
C LEU A 220 -15.72 7.43 4.87
N ALA A 221 -16.34 7.54 6.06
CA ALA A 221 -17.28 8.60 6.40
C ALA A 221 -16.65 10.01 6.39
N ALA A 222 -15.34 10.10 6.65
CA ALA A 222 -14.61 11.37 6.58
C ALA A 222 -14.61 12.04 5.21
N PHE A 223 -15.05 11.35 4.15
CA PHE A 223 -15.16 11.91 2.80
C PHE A 223 -16.58 12.32 2.40
N ASN A 224 -17.58 12.16 3.29
CA ASN A 224 -18.98 12.47 2.95
C ASN A 224 -19.21 13.94 2.62
N ASP A 225 -18.52 14.86 3.30
CA ASP A 225 -18.59 16.30 3.01
C ASP A 225 -17.83 16.64 1.71
N GLU A 226 -16.69 16.01 1.46
CA GLU A 226 -15.89 16.24 0.25
C GLU A 226 -16.69 15.91 -1.03
N ILE A 227 -17.39 14.78 -1.04
CA ILE A 227 -18.27 14.38 -2.17
C ILE A 227 -19.37 15.41 -2.45
N GLN A 228 -19.77 16.19 -1.44
CA GLN A 228 -20.87 17.17 -1.55
C GLN A 228 -20.38 18.58 -1.82
N THR A 229 -19.13 18.91 -1.54
CA THR A 229 -18.62 20.30 -1.54
C THR A 229 -17.59 20.59 -2.62
N SER A 230 -16.48 19.86 -2.64
CA SER A 230 -15.35 20.23 -3.50
C SER A 230 -15.48 19.69 -4.92
N CYS A 231 -15.91 18.45 -5.07
CA CYS A 231 -16.17 17.84 -6.37
C CYS A 231 -17.44 16.99 -6.28
N ILE A 232 -18.57 17.59 -6.60
CA ILE A 232 -19.88 16.95 -6.45
C ILE A 232 -19.92 15.59 -7.13
N GLY A 233 -20.06 14.54 -6.31
CA GLY A 233 -20.09 13.14 -6.77
C GLY A 233 -18.73 12.50 -7.06
N SER A 234 -17.62 13.14 -6.70
CA SER A 234 -16.27 12.59 -6.87
C SER A 234 -15.32 13.00 -5.73
N ILE A 235 -14.04 12.69 -5.86
CA ILE A 235 -13.01 12.98 -4.85
C ILE A 235 -11.82 13.65 -5.53
N SER A 236 -11.31 14.71 -4.91
CA SER A 236 -10.15 15.46 -5.37
C SER A 236 -8.87 14.60 -5.39
N GLU A 237 -7.89 15.05 -6.17
CA GLU A 237 -6.62 14.33 -6.36
C GLU A 237 -5.84 14.20 -5.06
N CYS A 238 -5.68 15.33 -4.35
CA CYS A 238 -4.93 15.41 -3.11
C CYS A 238 -5.49 16.50 -2.20
N PHE A 239 -4.92 16.63 -1.00
CA PHE A 239 -5.29 17.64 -0.02
C PHE A 239 -4.04 18.30 0.55
N GLU A 240 -4.18 19.53 1.09
CA GLU A 240 -3.12 20.17 1.84
C GLU A 240 -2.70 19.31 3.03
N GLY A 241 -1.41 19.35 3.37
CA GLY A 241 -0.83 18.50 4.41
C GLY A 241 -1.33 18.82 5.83
N ASP A 242 -1.74 20.07 6.07
CA ASP A 242 -2.19 20.57 7.37
C ASP A 242 -3.65 21.05 7.35
N PRO A 243 -4.29 21.14 8.53
CA PRO A 243 -5.66 21.66 8.64
C PRO A 243 -5.81 23.05 8.01
N PRO A 244 -6.94 23.31 7.34
CA PRO A 244 -8.15 22.51 7.29
C PRO A 244 -8.18 21.40 6.22
N PHE A 245 -7.03 20.98 5.67
CA PHE A 245 -6.92 19.91 4.67
C PHE A 245 -7.73 20.21 3.39
N ARG A 246 -7.52 21.38 2.81
CA ARG A 246 -8.26 21.81 1.61
C ARG A 246 -7.97 20.90 0.44
N ALA A 247 -9.03 20.60 -0.33
CA ALA A 247 -8.93 19.86 -1.58
C ALA A 247 -8.08 20.59 -2.62
N LYS A 248 -7.23 19.85 -3.33
CA LYS A 248 -6.25 20.36 -4.30
C LYS A 248 -6.06 19.39 -5.46
N GLY A 249 -5.30 19.83 -6.46
CA GLY A 249 -5.04 19.08 -7.68
C GLY A 249 -6.28 19.01 -8.59
N CYS A 250 -6.45 17.90 -9.30
CA CYS A 250 -7.62 17.66 -10.13
C CYS A 250 -8.87 17.50 -9.28
N LEU A 251 -9.99 18.11 -9.71
CA LEU A 251 -11.28 18.05 -9.01
C LEU A 251 -11.82 16.62 -8.88
N SER A 252 -11.53 15.76 -9.86
CA SER A 252 -11.99 14.37 -9.89
C SER A 252 -10.83 13.47 -10.29
N GLN A 253 -10.38 12.61 -9.36
CA GLN A 253 -9.24 11.75 -9.57
C GLN A 253 -9.61 10.27 -9.42
N ALA A 254 -9.40 9.50 -10.48
CA ALA A 254 -9.75 8.08 -10.53
C ALA A 254 -9.06 7.24 -9.44
N THR A 255 -7.82 7.56 -9.09
CA THR A 255 -7.09 6.84 -8.03
C THR A 255 -7.66 7.12 -6.64
N SER A 256 -8.14 8.34 -6.40
CA SER A 256 -8.81 8.70 -5.14
C SER A 256 -10.16 7.99 -5.01
N VAL A 257 -11.00 8.07 -6.05
CA VAL A 257 -12.30 7.37 -6.09
C VAL A 257 -12.10 5.85 -5.99
N GLY A 258 -11.19 5.28 -6.77
CA GLY A 258 -10.88 3.85 -6.74
C GLY A 258 -10.38 3.38 -5.38
N GLY A 259 -9.57 4.18 -4.69
CA GLY A 259 -9.13 3.90 -3.33
C GLY A 259 -10.29 3.79 -2.34
N LEU A 260 -11.23 4.75 -2.36
CA LEU A 260 -12.41 4.71 -1.48
C LEU A 260 -13.39 3.58 -1.83
N LEU A 261 -13.61 3.30 -3.13
CA LEU A 261 -14.42 2.15 -3.56
C LEU A 261 -13.81 0.83 -3.08
N HIS A 262 -12.49 0.71 -3.12
CA HIS A 262 -11.80 -0.47 -2.61
C HIS A 262 -11.99 -0.62 -1.08
N ILE A 263 -11.88 0.47 -0.32
CA ILE A 263 -12.16 0.50 1.13
C ILE A 263 -13.61 0.07 1.40
N SER A 264 -14.58 0.64 0.69
CA SER A 264 -15.99 0.26 0.81
C SER A 264 -16.21 -1.23 0.56
N SER A 265 -15.58 -1.79 -0.48
CA SER A 265 -15.65 -3.23 -0.77
C SER A 265 -15.06 -4.09 0.37
N GLN A 266 -13.94 -3.68 0.96
CA GLN A 266 -13.34 -4.37 2.10
C GLN A 266 -14.27 -4.36 3.33
N ILE A 267 -14.88 -3.22 3.63
CA ILE A 267 -15.88 -3.08 4.72
C ILE A 267 -17.04 -4.05 4.49
N ASP A 268 -17.60 -4.07 3.29
CA ASP A 268 -18.71 -4.97 2.95
C ASP A 268 -18.34 -6.46 3.08
N GLU A 269 -17.14 -6.83 2.67
CA GLU A 269 -16.65 -8.20 2.84
C GLU A 269 -16.53 -8.61 4.31
N TRP A 270 -16.01 -7.72 5.16
CA TRP A 270 -15.89 -7.97 6.59
C TRP A 270 -17.23 -8.01 7.29
N LYS A 271 -18.18 -7.13 6.95
CA LYS A 271 -19.58 -7.20 7.43
C LYS A 271 -20.23 -8.53 7.09
N LYS A 272 -20.05 -9.01 5.86
CA LYS A 272 -20.57 -10.32 5.42
C LYS A 272 -19.93 -11.49 6.19
N LYS A 273 -18.62 -11.41 6.51
CA LYS A 273 -17.93 -12.42 7.32
C LYS A 273 -18.46 -12.42 8.76
N ALA A 274 -18.60 -11.25 9.39
CA ALA A 274 -19.15 -11.09 10.73
C ALA A 274 -20.59 -11.64 10.83
N ALA A 275 -21.45 -11.27 9.91
CA ALA A 275 -22.83 -11.78 9.87
C ALA A 275 -22.93 -13.31 9.70
N LYS A 276 -22.03 -13.91 8.91
CA LYS A 276 -21.96 -15.38 8.78
C LYS A 276 -21.52 -16.06 10.07
N LYS A 277 -20.55 -15.48 10.78
CA LYS A 277 -20.05 -15.98 12.05
C LYS A 277 -21.16 -15.97 13.10
N CYS A 278 -21.87 -14.86 13.25
CA CYS A 278 -22.97 -14.71 14.19
C CYS A 278 -24.06 -15.76 13.98
N LYS A 279 -24.49 -15.98 12.71
CA LYS A 279 -25.48 -17.01 12.37
C LYS A 279 -24.97 -18.43 12.68
N ALA A 280 -23.69 -18.72 12.51
CA ALA A 280 -23.11 -20.02 12.83
C ALA A 280 -23.08 -20.27 14.35
N GLU A 281 -22.79 -19.25 15.13
CA GLU A 281 -22.81 -19.30 16.60
C GLU A 281 -24.22 -19.50 17.14
N GLU A 282 -25.22 -18.78 16.62
CA GLU A 282 -26.66 -18.96 16.95
C GLU A 282 -27.12 -20.40 16.63
N ALA A 283 -26.77 -20.95 15.48
CA ALA A 283 -27.14 -22.30 15.09
C ALA A 283 -26.52 -23.38 16.00
N THR A 284 -25.38 -23.13 16.62
CA THR A 284 -24.74 -24.04 17.57
C THR A 284 -25.32 -23.96 18.98
N GLU A 285 -25.94 -22.85 19.37
CA GLU A 285 -26.56 -22.65 20.68
C GLU A 285 -27.99 -23.24 20.80
N GLU A 286 -28.76 -23.30 19.70
CA GLU A 286 -30.13 -23.83 19.69
C GLU A 286 -30.27 -25.29 20.17
N PRO A 287 -29.40 -26.26 19.78
CA PRO A 287 -29.55 -27.66 20.22
C PRO A 287 -29.36 -27.86 21.72
N VAL A 288 -28.66 -26.99 22.41
CA VAL A 288 -28.44 -27.12 23.87
C VAL A 288 -29.66 -26.67 24.67
N LYS A 289 -30.41 -25.68 24.22
CA LYS A 289 -31.65 -25.22 24.89
C LYS A 289 -32.79 -26.24 24.69
N ALA A 290 -32.90 -26.87 23.52
CA ALA A 290 -33.90 -27.92 23.26
C ALA A 290 -33.68 -29.18 24.14
N LYS A 291 -32.47 -29.62 24.39
CA LYS A 291 -32.15 -30.76 25.26
C LYS A 291 -32.42 -30.45 26.75
N ARG A 292 -32.28 -29.25 27.22
CA ARG A 292 -32.55 -28.86 28.62
C ARG A 292 -34.06 -28.77 28.92
N SER A 293 -34.88 -28.41 27.96
CA SER A 293 -36.37 -28.39 28.14
C SER A 293 -37.01 -29.77 28.17
N CYS A 294 -36.44 -30.76 27.48
CA CYS A 294 -36.91 -32.12 27.46
C CYS A 294 -36.63 -32.89 28.76
N VAL A 295 -35.57 -32.55 29.49
CA VAL A 295 -35.21 -33.20 30.76
C VAL A 295 -36.06 -32.69 31.94
N ARG A 296 -36.70 -31.52 31.85
CA ARG A 296 -37.55 -30.97 32.92
C ARG A 296 -39.01 -31.45 32.89
N LYS A 297 -39.45 -32.21 31.86
CA LYS A 297 -40.81 -32.76 31.76
C LYS A 297 -40.93 -34.23 32.16
N LYS A 298 -39.91 -34.85 32.75
CA LYS A 298 -39.92 -36.23 33.25
C LYS A 298 -39.56 -36.32 34.76
N LYS A 299 -40.05 -35.38 35.55
CA LYS A 299 -40.12 -35.53 37.04
C LYS A 299 -41.51 -35.16 37.55
#